data_9534db457e952eba1e52c454e7750c3b
#
_entry.id   9534db457e952eba1e52c454e7750c3b
#
_cell.length_a   1.000
_cell.length_b   1.000
_cell.length_c   1.000
_cell.angle_alpha   90.00
_cell.angle_beta   90.00
_cell.angle_gamma   90.00
#
_symmetry.space_group_name_H-M   'P 1'
#
loop_
_entity.id
_entity.type
_entity.pdbx_description
1 polymer ?
#
loop_
_entity_poly.entity_id
_entity_poly.type
_entity_poly.pdbx_seq_one_letter_code
_entity_poly.pdbx_strand_id
1 'polypeptide(L)'
;DETMEAVNKMDKMVKHHCFVAGMAAVNADTKTLVMQQAPIYVIIAALLSMLVMGITMDSIIVPMLFLLSIGMAIIYNLGTNFIQGQISYLTLALTAVLQLAVTMDYSIFLWHSYQEQIDRYDGDKKRAMAHAISHTIVSVTGSSITTIAGFVALCFMSFTLGLDLGIVMAKGVVFGVIGCVTILPALILAC
;
A
#
# COMPACT_ATOMS: atom_id res chain seq x y z
N ASP A 1 9.29 11.31 -22.15
CA ASP A 1 10.36 12.14 -21.58
C ASP A 1 10.71 13.36 -22.46
N GLU A 2 10.86 13.23 -23.78
CA GLU A 2 11.14 14.37 -24.69
C GLU A 2 10.07 15.47 -24.67
N THR A 3 8.79 15.09 -24.62
CA THR A 3 7.68 16.06 -24.53
C THR A 3 7.67 16.84 -23.24
N MET A 4 8.07 16.21 -22.14
CA MET A 4 8.15 16.83 -20.83
C MET A 4 9.34 17.81 -20.73
N GLU A 5 10.47 17.43 -21.33
CA GLU A 5 11.63 18.28 -21.41
C GLU A 5 11.37 19.52 -22.29
N ALA A 6 10.64 19.33 -23.40
CA ALA A 6 10.22 20.43 -24.27
C ALA A 6 9.24 21.39 -23.57
N VAL A 7 8.26 20.90 -22.81
CA VAL A 7 7.32 21.72 -22.04
C VAL A 7 8.05 22.50 -20.95
N ASN A 8 8.93 21.87 -20.17
CA ASN A 8 9.72 22.53 -19.15
C ASN A 8 10.69 23.58 -19.73
N LYS A 9 11.22 23.35 -20.94
CA LYS A 9 12.08 24.29 -21.63
C LYS A 9 11.32 25.49 -22.16
N MET A 10 10.09 25.28 -22.66
CA MET A 10 9.18 26.36 -23.05
C MET A 10 8.74 27.22 -21.88
N ASP A 11 8.36 26.61 -20.76
CA ASP A 11 7.96 27.31 -19.54
C ASP A 11 9.09 28.19 -18.97
N LYS A 12 10.34 27.71 -19.04
CA LYS A 12 11.53 28.51 -18.66
C LYS A 12 11.86 29.64 -19.61
N MET A 13 11.54 29.53 -20.90
CA MET A 13 11.79 30.58 -21.91
C MET A 13 10.74 31.69 -21.89
N VAL A 14 9.52 31.39 -21.50
CA VAL A 14 8.40 32.35 -21.49
C VAL A 14 8.31 32.99 -20.08
N LYS A 15 9.04 34.06 -19.90
CA LYS A 15 9.27 34.73 -18.60
C LYS A 15 8.10 35.47 -17.97
N HIS A 16 6.89 35.55 -18.52
CA HIS A 16 5.72 36.16 -17.88
C HIS A 16 4.39 35.70 -18.50
N HIS A 17 3.49 35.12 -17.68
CA HIS A 17 2.04 34.98 -17.91
C HIS A 17 1.57 34.28 -19.20
N CYS A 18 2.29 33.33 -19.76
CA CYS A 18 1.79 32.42 -20.74
C CYS A 18 1.50 31.04 -20.11
N PHE A 19 0.26 30.64 -20.14
CA PHE A 19 -0.10 29.25 -19.82
C PHE A 19 0.11 28.41 -21.08
N VAL A 20 0.99 27.43 -20.99
CA VAL A 20 1.11 26.41 -22.05
C VAL A 20 -0.12 25.50 -21.90
N ALA A 21 -1.12 25.72 -22.76
CA ALA A 21 -2.33 24.91 -22.76
C ALA A 21 -2.20 23.74 -23.77
N GLY A 22 -2.58 22.55 -23.32
CA GLY A 22 -2.59 21.36 -24.18
C GLY A 22 -2.49 20.09 -23.34
N MET A 23 -2.90 18.95 -23.92
CA MET A 23 -2.90 17.65 -23.23
C MET A 23 -1.51 17.27 -22.70
N ALA A 24 -0.45 17.63 -23.42
CA ALA A 24 0.94 17.37 -23.03
C ALA A 24 1.34 18.20 -21.78
N ALA A 25 0.94 19.47 -21.73
CA ALA A 25 1.22 20.33 -20.57
C ALA A 25 0.46 19.86 -19.32
N VAL A 26 -0.82 19.55 -19.46
CA VAL A 26 -1.64 19.01 -18.37
C VAL A 26 -1.05 17.71 -17.82
N ASN A 27 -0.59 16.81 -18.68
CA ASN A 27 0.04 15.56 -18.26
C ASN A 27 1.38 15.80 -17.53
N ALA A 28 2.19 16.78 -17.99
CA ALA A 28 3.45 17.12 -17.38
C ALA A 28 3.25 17.75 -15.98
N ASP A 29 2.32 18.69 -15.86
CA ASP A 29 1.98 19.33 -14.60
C ASP A 29 1.38 18.32 -13.61
N THR A 30 0.45 17.48 -14.07
CA THR A 30 -0.15 16.43 -13.24
C THR A 30 0.91 15.47 -12.72
N LYS A 31 1.85 15.03 -13.58
CA LYS A 31 2.95 14.15 -13.15
C LYS A 31 3.81 14.82 -12.08
N THR A 32 4.17 16.07 -12.28
CA THR A 32 5.00 16.84 -11.32
C THR A 32 4.28 17.01 -9.97
N LEU A 33 3.01 17.40 -10.01
CA LEU A 33 2.18 17.56 -8.81
C LEU A 33 2.02 16.23 -8.05
N VAL A 34 1.70 15.15 -8.76
CA VAL A 34 1.54 13.83 -8.13
C VAL A 34 2.85 13.37 -7.49
N MET A 35 3.98 13.49 -8.18
CA MET A 35 5.28 13.07 -7.63
C MET A 35 5.71 13.89 -6.42
N GLN A 36 5.34 15.17 -6.34
CA GLN A 36 5.62 16.02 -5.19
C GLN A 36 4.67 15.79 -4.02
N GLN A 37 3.39 15.54 -4.30
CA GLN A 37 2.36 15.43 -3.28
C GLN A 37 2.15 14.00 -2.77
N ALA A 38 2.40 12.98 -3.58
CA ALA A 38 2.20 11.58 -3.17
C ALA A 38 2.87 11.19 -1.86
N PRO A 39 4.15 11.54 -1.59
CA PRO A 39 4.78 11.19 -0.31
C PRO A 39 4.10 11.86 0.88
N ILE A 40 3.58 13.08 0.70
CA ILE A 40 2.86 13.82 1.75
C ILE A 40 1.56 13.08 2.09
N TYR A 41 0.79 12.67 1.09
CA TYR A 41 -0.46 11.91 1.32
C TYR A 41 -0.21 10.55 1.97
N VAL A 42 0.86 9.86 1.59
CA VAL A 42 1.25 8.59 2.23
C VAL A 42 1.58 8.80 3.71
N ILE A 43 2.32 9.86 4.05
CA ILE A 43 2.64 10.18 5.45
C ILE A 43 1.37 10.53 6.23
N ILE A 44 0.48 11.34 5.67
CA ILE A 44 -0.80 11.69 6.30
C ILE A 44 -1.64 10.43 6.52
N ALA A 45 -1.76 9.55 5.53
CA ALA A 45 -2.47 8.29 5.65
C ALA A 45 -1.88 7.39 6.74
N ALA A 46 -0.56 7.29 6.81
CA ALA A 46 0.14 6.52 7.85
C ALA A 46 -0.10 7.10 9.25
N LEU A 47 -0.05 8.43 9.41
CA LEU A 47 -0.31 9.08 10.69
C LEU A 47 -1.77 8.92 11.13
N LEU A 48 -2.73 9.07 10.22
CA LEU A 48 -4.15 8.82 10.51
C LEU A 48 -4.39 7.37 10.90
N SER A 49 -3.79 6.42 10.17
CA SER A 49 -3.87 4.99 10.49
C SER A 49 -3.30 4.70 11.87
N MET A 50 -2.14 5.27 12.20
CA MET A 50 -1.51 5.12 13.52
C MET A 50 -2.39 5.68 14.64
N LEU A 51 -3.02 6.84 14.42
CA LEU A 51 -3.91 7.46 15.39
C LEU A 51 -5.14 6.59 15.65
N VAL A 52 -5.82 6.15 14.59
CA VAL A 52 -7.03 5.30 14.71
C VAL A 52 -6.70 3.98 15.42
N MET A 53 -5.60 3.32 15.02
CA MET A 53 -5.18 2.06 15.66
C MET A 53 -4.72 2.27 17.10
N GLY A 54 -4.02 3.36 17.39
CA GLY A 54 -3.59 3.70 18.76
C GLY A 54 -4.76 3.85 19.72
N ILE A 55 -5.86 4.45 19.24
CA ILE A 55 -7.11 4.57 20.03
C ILE A 55 -7.79 3.21 20.21
N THR A 56 -7.75 2.35 19.18
CA THR A 56 -8.46 1.06 19.20
C THR A 56 -7.73 -0.02 19.99
N MET A 57 -6.40 0.05 20.07
CA MET A 57 -5.56 -1.05 20.62
C MET A 57 -4.91 -0.74 21.97
N ASP A 58 -5.19 0.41 22.56
CA ASP A 58 -4.61 0.87 23.86
C ASP A 58 -3.06 0.75 23.93
N SER A 59 -2.40 0.70 22.75
CA SER A 59 -0.95 0.56 22.64
C SER A 59 -0.44 1.31 21.41
N ILE A 60 0.66 2.03 21.56
CA ILE A 60 1.32 2.75 20.45
C ILE A 60 2.34 1.85 19.74
N ILE A 61 2.87 0.85 20.43
CA ILE A 61 3.92 -0.03 19.89
C ILE A 61 3.38 -0.91 18.76
N VAL A 62 2.19 -1.47 18.95
CA VAL A 62 1.56 -2.39 18.00
C VAL A 62 1.29 -1.73 16.63
N PRO A 63 0.66 -0.53 16.56
CA PRO A 63 0.51 0.19 15.31
C PRO A 63 1.83 0.50 14.59
N MET A 64 2.90 0.80 15.33
CA MET A 64 4.22 1.01 14.72
C MET A 64 4.76 -0.25 14.04
N LEU A 65 4.61 -1.42 14.69
CA LEU A 65 5.00 -2.71 14.09
C LEU A 65 4.19 -3.01 12.83
N PHE A 66 2.90 -2.67 12.83
CA PHE A 66 2.04 -2.85 11.67
C PHE A 66 2.49 -1.96 10.50
N LEU A 67 2.69 -0.67 10.76
CA LEU A 67 3.17 0.26 9.73
C LEU A 67 4.53 -0.16 9.19
N LEU A 68 5.42 -0.67 10.03
CA LEU A 68 6.72 -1.20 9.59
C LEU A 68 6.54 -2.41 8.66
N SER A 69 5.70 -3.37 9.04
CA SER A 69 5.41 -4.56 8.22
C SER A 69 4.76 -4.19 6.89
N ILE A 70 3.78 -3.27 6.90
CA ILE A 70 3.10 -2.78 5.70
C ILE A 70 4.07 -2.00 4.81
N GLY A 71 4.92 -1.15 5.41
CA GLY A 71 5.95 -0.40 4.70
C GLY A 71 6.91 -1.32 3.95
N MET A 72 7.34 -2.41 4.57
CA MET A 72 8.16 -3.43 3.90
C MET A 72 7.39 -4.08 2.74
N ALA A 73 6.12 -4.44 2.91
CA ALA A 73 5.30 -5.01 1.84
C ALA A 73 5.14 -4.03 0.65
N ILE A 74 4.97 -2.74 0.92
CA ILE A 74 4.91 -1.69 -0.12
C ILE A 74 6.25 -1.60 -0.86
N ILE A 75 7.37 -1.59 -0.15
CA ILE A 75 8.71 -1.55 -0.75
C ILE A 75 8.94 -2.77 -1.64
N TYR A 76 8.57 -3.98 -1.21
CA TYR A 76 8.66 -5.19 -2.03
C TYR A 76 7.76 -5.09 -3.27
N ASN A 77 6.53 -4.60 -3.13
CA ASN A 77 5.62 -4.42 -4.25
C ASN A 77 6.19 -3.43 -5.27
N LEU A 78 6.64 -2.25 -4.82
CA LEU A 78 7.22 -1.23 -5.69
C LEU A 78 8.56 -1.68 -6.29
N GLY A 79 9.40 -2.38 -5.51
CA GLY A 79 10.67 -2.92 -5.99
C GLY A 79 10.50 -3.95 -7.11
N THR A 80 9.50 -4.82 -7.01
CA THR A 80 9.20 -5.81 -8.07
C THR A 80 8.59 -5.17 -9.33
N ASN A 81 8.10 -3.93 -9.25
CA ASN A 81 7.62 -3.19 -10.43
C ASN A 81 8.74 -2.83 -11.41
N PHE A 82 9.98 -2.76 -10.93
CA PHE A 82 11.15 -2.57 -11.80
C PHE A 82 11.25 -3.63 -12.91
N ILE A 83 10.76 -4.85 -12.65
CA ILE A 83 10.73 -5.94 -13.63
C ILE A 83 9.67 -5.72 -14.71
N GLN A 84 8.60 -4.98 -14.41
CA GLN A 84 7.49 -4.74 -15.33
C GLN A 84 7.70 -3.54 -16.29
N GLY A 85 8.75 -2.75 -16.08
CA GLY A 85 9.07 -1.61 -16.93
C GLY A 85 8.42 -0.30 -16.49
N GLN A 86 7.85 0.47 -17.42
CA GLN A 86 7.27 1.78 -17.13
C GLN A 86 5.88 1.65 -16.49
N ILE A 87 5.74 2.14 -15.28
CA ILE A 87 4.47 2.21 -14.56
C ILE A 87 3.98 3.66 -14.58
N SER A 88 2.66 3.83 -14.67
CA SER A 88 2.04 5.15 -14.57
C SER A 88 2.37 5.79 -13.20
N TYR A 89 2.72 7.08 -13.22
CA TYR A 89 2.94 7.85 -12.00
C TYR A 89 1.71 7.89 -11.08
N LEU A 90 0.50 7.82 -11.67
CA LEU A 90 -0.75 7.71 -10.90
C LEU A 90 -0.84 6.37 -10.17
N THR A 91 -0.48 5.28 -10.84
CA THR A 91 -0.45 3.94 -10.23
C THR A 91 0.53 3.89 -9.06
N LEU A 92 1.70 4.50 -9.19
CA LEU A 92 2.72 4.54 -8.14
C LEU A 92 2.19 5.26 -6.88
N ALA A 93 1.55 6.42 -7.06
CA ALA A 93 1.00 7.20 -5.95
C ALA A 93 -0.17 6.49 -5.26
N LEU A 94 -1.10 5.95 -6.06
CA LEU A 94 -2.29 5.26 -5.54
C LEU A 94 -1.94 3.94 -4.86
N THR A 95 -0.96 3.19 -5.38
CA THR A 95 -0.56 1.89 -4.85
C THR A 95 -0.16 1.97 -3.38
N ALA A 96 0.65 2.96 -2.99
CA ALA A 96 1.11 3.08 -1.62
C ALA A 96 -0.06 3.29 -0.64
N VAL A 97 -1.00 4.19 -0.97
CA VAL A 97 -2.15 4.51 -0.11
C VAL A 97 -3.15 3.36 -0.06
N LEU A 98 -3.51 2.80 -1.24
CA LEU A 98 -4.47 1.70 -1.32
C LEU A 98 -3.93 0.42 -0.68
N GLN A 99 -2.65 0.10 -0.91
CA GLN A 99 -2.03 -1.06 -0.27
C GLN A 99 -1.98 -0.92 1.24
N LEU A 100 -1.64 0.27 1.77
CA LEU A 100 -1.69 0.55 3.20
C LEU A 100 -3.09 0.27 3.75
N ALA A 101 -4.14 0.80 3.12
CA ALA A 101 -5.52 0.60 3.57
C ALA A 101 -5.93 -0.88 3.58
N VAL A 102 -5.69 -1.61 2.48
CA VAL A 102 -6.09 -3.02 2.36
C VAL A 102 -5.28 -3.93 3.30
N THR A 103 -3.97 -3.70 3.43
CA THR A 103 -3.11 -4.58 4.25
C THR A 103 -3.29 -4.34 5.75
N MET A 104 -3.73 -3.13 6.13
CA MET A 104 -3.97 -2.77 7.51
C MET A 104 -5.06 -3.65 8.14
N ASP A 105 -6.15 -3.90 7.42
CA ASP A 105 -7.25 -4.73 7.89
C ASP A 105 -6.78 -6.15 8.23
N TYR A 106 -5.89 -6.74 7.42
CA TYR A 106 -5.33 -8.08 7.69
C TYR A 106 -4.50 -8.12 8.98
N SER A 107 -3.77 -7.05 9.24
CA SER A 107 -2.95 -6.90 10.45
C SER A 107 -3.83 -6.79 11.71
N ILE A 108 -4.93 -6.05 11.61
CA ILE A 108 -5.91 -5.91 12.70
C ILE A 108 -6.56 -7.26 13.01
N PHE A 109 -6.99 -8.01 12.00
CA PHE A 109 -7.57 -9.35 12.18
C PHE A 109 -6.60 -10.30 12.88
N LEU A 110 -5.35 -10.33 12.45
CA LEU A 110 -4.33 -11.17 13.10
C LEU A 110 -4.10 -10.78 14.55
N TRP A 111 -4.03 -9.48 14.84
CA TRP A 111 -3.82 -8.99 16.20
C TRP A 111 -4.97 -9.36 17.13
N HIS A 112 -6.23 -9.15 16.73
CA HIS A 112 -7.38 -9.54 17.54
C HIS A 112 -7.41 -11.05 17.78
N SER A 113 -7.14 -11.85 16.76
CA SER A 113 -7.02 -13.30 16.91
C SER A 113 -5.90 -13.68 17.87
N TYR A 114 -4.76 -12.98 17.81
CA TYR A 114 -3.64 -13.21 18.75
C TYR A 114 -4.01 -12.87 20.19
N GLN A 115 -4.66 -11.73 20.43
CA GLN A 115 -5.12 -11.36 21.78
C GLN A 115 -6.09 -12.39 22.34
N GLU A 116 -7.03 -12.88 21.56
CA GLU A 116 -7.97 -13.93 21.99
C GLU A 116 -7.24 -15.25 22.35
N GLN A 117 -6.22 -15.61 21.57
CA GLN A 117 -5.50 -16.86 21.80
C GLN A 117 -4.51 -16.76 22.98
N ILE A 118 -3.91 -15.60 23.24
CA ILE A 118 -2.94 -15.47 24.33
C ILE A 118 -3.58 -15.72 25.70
N ASP A 119 -4.85 -15.31 25.87
CA ASP A 119 -5.62 -15.56 27.09
C ASP A 119 -5.94 -17.05 27.26
N ARG A 120 -6.11 -17.80 26.16
CA ARG A 120 -6.40 -19.24 26.17
C ARG A 120 -5.19 -20.12 26.47
N TYR A 121 -3.99 -19.64 26.15
CA TYR A 121 -2.73 -20.40 26.29
C TYR A 121 -1.83 -19.91 27.41
N ASP A 122 -2.42 -19.36 28.49
CA ASP A 122 -1.72 -18.91 29.69
C ASP A 122 -0.46 -18.05 29.42
N GLY A 123 -0.50 -17.24 28.35
CA GLY A 123 0.60 -16.34 27.99
C GLY A 123 1.72 -16.97 27.13
N ASP A 124 1.57 -18.20 26.63
CA ASP A 124 2.53 -18.77 25.66
C ASP A 124 2.40 -18.05 24.29
N LYS A 125 3.22 -17.00 24.12
CA LYS A 125 3.23 -16.14 22.94
C LYS A 125 3.36 -16.94 21.63
N LYS A 126 4.19 -17.99 21.59
CA LYS A 126 4.45 -18.76 20.37
C LYS A 126 3.26 -19.64 19.98
N ARG A 127 2.66 -20.31 20.94
CA ARG A 127 1.47 -21.13 20.70
C ARG A 127 0.27 -20.27 20.33
N ALA A 128 0.04 -19.19 21.06
CA ALA A 128 -1.03 -18.25 20.78
C ALA A 128 -0.90 -17.69 19.36
N MET A 129 0.30 -17.28 18.92
CA MET A 129 0.54 -16.77 17.57
C MET A 129 0.32 -17.83 16.49
N ALA A 130 0.77 -19.07 16.70
CA ALA A 130 0.54 -20.16 15.75
C ALA A 130 -0.95 -20.44 15.53
N HIS A 131 -1.74 -20.43 16.60
CA HIS A 131 -3.20 -20.60 16.52
C HIS A 131 -3.89 -19.37 15.92
N ALA A 132 -3.43 -18.16 16.25
CA ALA A 132 -3.93 -16.93 15.65
C ALA A 132 -3.76 -16.93 14.15
N ILE A 133 -2.57 -17.29 13.65
CA ILE A 133 -2.32 -17.41 12.21
C ILE A 133 -3.25 -18.45 11.58
N SER A 134 -3.38 -19.63 12.19
CA SER A 134 -4.24 -20.70 11.66
C SER A 134 -5.70 -20.28 11.56
N HIS A 135 -6.21 -19.53 12.53
CA HIS A 135 -7.57 -19.00 12.51
C HIS A 135 -7.75 -17.88 11.48
N THR A 136 -6.79 -16.98 11.40
CA THR A 136 -6.88 -15.77 10.58
C THR A 136 -6.63 -16.07 9.11
N ILE A 137 -5.77 -17.04 8.77
CA ILE A 137 -5.34 -17.30 7.39
C ILE A 137 -6.51 -17.62 6.45
N VAL A 138 -7.53 -18.33 6.93
CA VAL A 138 -8.71 -18.67 6.12
C VAL A 138 -9.52 -17.42 5.78
N SER A 139 -9.77 -16.57 6.77
CA SER A 139 -10.54 -15.33 6.60
C SER A 139 -9.78 -14.32 5.73
N VAL A 140 -8.48 -14.13 6.00
CA VAL A 140 -7.62 -13.22 5.24
C VAL A 140 -7.45 -13.70 3.80
N THR A 141 -7.27 -15.01 3.56
CA THR A 141 -7.17 -15.55 2.21
C THR A 141 -8.47 -15.38 1.45
N GLY A 142 -9.63 -15.65 2.06
CA GLY A 142 -10.94 -15.45 1.44
C GLY A 142 -11.17 -13.99 1.04
N SER A 143 -10.92 -13.05 1.94
CA SER A 143 -11.00 -11.60 1.68
C SER A 143 -10.01 -11.17 0.60
N SER A 144 -8.78 -11.68 0.64
CA SER A 144 -7.75 -11.34 -0.34
C SER A 144 -8.09 -11.81 -1.74
N ILE A 145 -8.67 -13.01 -1.90
CA ILE A 145 -9.10 -13.53 -3.20
C ILE A 145 -10.16 -12.61 -3.82
N THR A 146 -11.14 -12.16 -3.06
CA THR A 146 -12.17 -11.24 -3.57
C THR A 146 -11.57 -9.89 -3.97
N THR A 147 -10.65 -9.37 -3.18
CA THR A 147 -9.94 -8.11 -3.47
C THR A 147 -9.06 -8.25 -4.73
N ILE A 148 -8.30 -9.34 -4.85
CA ILE A 148 -7.50 -9.64 -6.05
C ILE A 148 -8.40 -9.78 -7.27
N ALA A 149 -9.53 -10.48 -7.17
CA ALA A 149 -10.47 -10.61 -8.27
C ALA A 149 -11.00 -9.24 -8.74
N GLY A 150 -11.29 -8.33 -7.80
CA GLY A 150 -11.64 -6.94 -8.09
C GLY A 150 -10.55 -6.19 -8.86
N PHE A 151 -9.29 -6.29 -8.43
CA PHE A 151 -8.17 -5.67 -9.15
C PHE A 151 -7.88 -6.34 -10.49
N VAL A 152 -8.02 -7.66 -10.61
CA VAL A 152 -7.90 -8.36 -11.90
C VAL A 152 -9.00 -7.92 -12.86
N ALA A 153 -10.21 -7.63 -12.38
CA ALA A 153 -11.28 -7.09 -13.23
C ALA A 153 -10.89 -5.75 -13.88
N LEU A 154 -10.08 -4.91 -13.21
CA LEU A 154 -9.55 -3.67 -13.82
C LEU A 154 -8.64 -3.94 -15.03
N CYS A 155 -7.99 -5.11 -15.08
CA CYS A 155 -7.12 -5.48 -16.20
C CYS A 155 -7.90 -5.70 -17.51
N PHE A 156 -9.22 -5.93 -17.44
CA PHE A 156 -10.08 -6.07 -18.61
C PHE A 156 -10.58 -4.72 -19.16
N MET A 157 -10.24 -3.61 -18.52
CA MET A 157 -10.56 -2.29 -19.03
C MET A 157 -9.69 -1.96 -20.25
N SER A 158 -10.29 -1.29 -21.24
CA SER A 158 -9.57 -0.82 -22.44
C SER A 158 -8.59 0.32 -22.15
N PHE A 159 -8.51 0.80 -20.92
CA PHE A 159 -7.68 1.91 -20.49
C PHE A 159 -6.41 1.39 -19.82
N THR A 160 -5.26 1.78 -20.33
CA THR A 160 -3.94 1.29 -19.87
C THR A 160 -3.68 1.49 -18.38
N LEU A 161 -4.18 2.58 -17.80
CA LEU A 161 -4.05 2.87 -16.38
C LEU A 161 -4.80 1.84 -15.51
N GLY A 162 -5.93 1.33 -15.99
CA GLY A 162 -6.68 0.26 -15.32
C GLY A 162 -5.87 -1.04 -15.26
N LEU A 163 -5.20 -1.39 -16.36
CA LEU A 163 -4.34 -2.56 -16.42
C LEU A 163 -3.13 -2.44 -15.49
N ASP A 164 -2.43 -1.30 -15.52
CA ASP A 164 -1.29 -1.04 -14.65
C ASP A 164 -1.69 -1.11 -13.17
N LEU A 165 -2.77 -0.42 -12.80
CA LEU A 165 -3.26 -0.39 -11.43
C LEU A 165 -3.74 -1.78 -10.99
N GLY A 166 -4.46 -2.50 -11.85
CA GLY A 166 -4.96 -3.84 -11.58
C GLY A 166 -3.84 -4.83 -11.23
N ILE A 167 -2.80 -4.89 -12.06
CA ILE A 167 -1.66 -5.80 -11.84
C ILE A 167 -0.88 -5.42 -10.58
N VAL A 168 -0.54 -4.14 -10.43
CA VAL A 168 0.28 -3.66 -9.30
C VAL A 168 -0.45 -3.85 -7.98
N MET A 169 -1.77 -3.59 -7.94
CA MET A 169 -2.58 -3.75 -6.74
C MET A 169 -2.86 -5.21 -6.41
N ALA A 170 -3.19 -6.06 -7.39
CA ALA A 170 -3.36 -7.50 -7.17
C ALA A 170 -2.10 -8.12 -6.57
N LYS A 171 -0.94 -7.78 -7.11
CA LYS A 171 0.37 -8.18 -6.58
C LYS A 171 0.62 -7.60 -5.18
N GLY A 172 0.25 -6.33 -4.95
CA GLY A 172 0.36 -5.67 -3.65
C GLY A 172 -0.43 -6.37 -2.56
N VAL A 173 -1.64 -6.84 -2.85
CA VAL A 173 -2.44 -7.64 -1.91
C VAL A 173 -1.75 -8.95 -1.56
N VAL A 174 -1.18 -9.65 -2.54
CA VAL A 174 -0.41 -10.90 -2.30
C VAL A 174 0.76 -10.63 -1.36
N PHE A 175 1.57 -9.61 -1.63
CA PHE A 175 2.68 -9.22 -0.73
C PHE A 175 2.20 -8.79 0.65
N GLY A 176 1.05 -8.11 0.73
CA GLY A 176 0.41 -7.74 1.98
C GLY A 176 0.04 -8.94 2.84
N VAL A 177 -0.57 -9.95 2.25
CA VAL A 177 -0.93 -11.21 2.94
C VAL A 177 0.32 -11.95 3.41
N ILE A 178 1.33 -12.08 2.54
CA ILE A 178 2.60 -12.71 2.89
C ILE A 178 3.26 -11.95 4.05
N GLY A 179 3.30 -10.63 4.00
CA GLY A 179 3.85 -9.79 5.06
C GLY A 179 3.08 -9.93 6.38
N CYS A 180 1.75 -10.00 6.31
CA CYS A 180 0.89 -10.19 7.48
C CYS A 180 1.12 -11.55 8.16
N VAL A 181 1.34 -12.62 7.39
CA VAL A 181 1.50 -13.98 7.94
C VAL A 181 2.95 -14.29 8.34
N THR A 182 3.93 -13.59 7.78
CA THR A 182 5.36 -13.87 8.03
C THR A 182 6.06 -12.77 8.83
N ILE A 183 6.06 -11.55 8.30
CA ILE A 183 6.82 -10.43 8.88
C ILE A 183 6.17 -9.94 10.17
N LEU A 184 4.86 -9.76 10.16
CA LEU A 184 4.13 -9.23 11.30
C LEU A 184 4.21 -10.13 12.54
N PRO A 185 3.97 -11.46 12.47
CA PRO A 185 4.15 -12.34 13.62
C PRO A 185 5.58 -12.36 14.15
N ALA A 186 6.58 -12.30 13.25
CA ALA A 186 7.97 -12.24 13.65
C ALA A 186 8.29 -10.96 14.44
N LEU A 187 7.74 -9.82 14.02
CA LEU A 187 7.91 -8.55 14.73
C LEU A 187 7.20 -8.54 16.08
N ILE A 188 5.99 -9.07 16.17
CA ILE A 188 5.22 -9.15 17.44
C ILE A 188 5.91 -10.07 18.44
N LEU A 189 6.47 -11.19 17.97
CA LEU A 189 7.17 -12.14 18.86
C LEU A 189 8.56 -11.66 19.30
N ALA A 190 9.16 -10.70 18.57
CA ALA A 190 10.45 -10.11 18.90
C ALA A 190 10.35 -9.00 19.97
N CYS A 191 9.16 -8.43 20.16
CA CYS A 191 8.86 -7.44 21.20
C CYS A 191 8.15 -8.07 22.41
#